data_13e2019173c400cd0523a604977849ed
#
_entry.id   13e2019173c400cd0523a604977849ed
#
_cell.length_a   1.000
_cell.length_b   1.000
_cell.length_c   1.000
_cell.angle_alpha   90.00
_cell.angle_beta   90.00
_cell.angle_gamma   90.00
#
_symmetry.space_group_name_H-M   'P 1'
#
loop_
_entity.id
_entity.type
_entity.pdbx_description
1 polymer ?
#
loop_
_entity_poly.entity_id
_entity_poly.type
_entity_poly.pdbx_seq_one_letter_code
_entity_poly.pdbx_strand_id
1 'polypeptide(L)'
;MTGNTDTERVPYGLAVHDHEEENAVLEIIRNHKTIMGEKVQQFENEIAVLFGKKFGVMVNSGSSANLLTYEILKMPENSEVITPILTFSTTLSPIIKNRLLPVFVDVEPETYIVNIDQIEEAITKKTKALMIPSLLGNVPDLARLRKLADDNNLIFIEDSADTLGATFDGKPTG
;
A
#
# COMPACT_ATOMS: atom_id res chain seq x y z
N MET A 1 -1.81 47.97 -16.76
CA MET A 1 -1.77 46.60 -17.40
C MET A 1 -1.76 45.59 -16.28
N THR A 2 -2.93 45.16 -15.88
CA THR A 2 -3.09 44.10 -14.87
C THR A 2 -3.05 42.76 -15.61
N GLY A 3 -1.89 42.14 -15.63
CA GLY A 3 -1.76 40.77 -16.15
C GLY A 3 -2.55 39.82 -15.27
N ASN A 4 -3.65 39.31 -15.80
CA ASN A 4 -4.39 38.20 -15.20
C ASN A 4 -3.53 36.96 -15.40
N THR A 5 -2.73 36.58 -14.40
CA THR A 5 -2.08 35.29 -14.39
C THR A 5 -3.14 34.28 -13.92
N ASP A 6 -3.96 33.80 -14.85
CA ASP A 6 -4.76 32.59 -14.64
C ASP A 6 -3.78 31.43 -14.39
N THR A 7 -3.39 31.28 -13.15
CA THR A 7 -2.69 30.07 -12.72
C THR A 7 -3.70 28.94 -12.67
N GLU A 8 -3.62 28.06 -13.66
CA GLU A 8 -4.42 26.84 -13.67
C GLU A 8 -4.12 26.03 -12.39
N ARG A 9 -5.13 25.82 -11.56
CA ARG A 9 -4.99 25.05 -10.33
C ARG A 9 -4.95 23.58 -10.67
N VAL A 10 -3.82 22.93 -10.46
CA VAL A 10 -3.71 21.46 -10.53
C VAL A 10 -4.09 20.87 -9.17
N PRO A 11 -5.19 20.12 -9.06
CA PRO A 11 -5.57 19.48 -7.81
C PRO A 11 -4.65 18.29 -7.49
N TYR A 12 -4.47 17.99 -6.20
CA TYR A 12 -3.71 16.82 -5.76
C TYR A 12 -4.35 15.50 -6.23
N GLY A 13 -5.65 15.44 -6.25
CA GLY A 13 -6.42 14.29 -6.73
C GLY A 13 -7.75 14.76 -7.31
N LEU A 14 -8.25 14.02 -8.27
CA LEU A 14 -9.53 14.26 -8.91
C LEU A 14 -10.27 12.92 -9.03
N ALA A 15 -11.53 12.89 -8.59
CA ALA A 15 -12.41 11.77 -8.88
C ALA A 15 -12.73 11.76 -10.39
N VAL A 16 -12.47 10.64 -11.04
CA VAL A 16 -12.81 10.43 -12.45
C VAL A 16 -13.84 9.30 -12.51
N HIS A 17 -15.03 9.61 -12.97
CA HIS A 17 -16.11 8.66 -13.19
C HIS A 17 -17.00 9.17 -14.31
N ASP A 18 -17.74 8.28 -14.92
CA ASP A 18 -18.74 8.60 -15.95
C ASP A 18 -20.05 7.86 -15.71
N HIS A 19 -20.84 7.69 -16.75
CA HIS A 19 -22.15 7.07 -16.66
C HIS A 19 -22.13 5.58 -16.26
N GLU A 20 -21.01 4.88 -16.41
CA GLU A 20 -20.94 3.46 -16.03
C GLU A 20 -20.92 3.35 -14.50
N GLU A 21 -20.08 4.13 -13.82
CA GLU A 21 -20.03 4.17 -12.36
C GLU A 21 -21.31 4.74 -11.76
N GLU A 22 -21.85 5.83 -12.35
CA GLU A 22 -23.11 6.42 -11.90
C GLU A 22 -24.25 5.39 -11.93
N ASN A 23 -24.40 4.68 -13.05
CA ASN A 23 -25.45 3.66 -13.21
C ASN A 23 -25.27 2.49 -12.25
N ALA A 24 -24.02 2.01 -12.05
CA ALA A 24 -23.74 0.94 -11.12
C ALA A 24 -24.12 1.31 -9.68
N VAL A 25 -23.82 2.53 -9.25
CA VAL A 25 -24.20 3.04 -7.91
C VAL A 25 -25.71 3.18 -7.80
N LEU A 26 -26.39 3.76 -8.83
CA LEU A 26 -27.84 3.92 -8.85
C LEU A 26 -28.58 2.58 -8.78
N GLU A 27 -28.07 1.55 -9.45
CA GLU A 27 -28.62 0.20 -9.39
C GLU A 27 -28.59 -0.35 -7.95
N ILE A 28 -27.46 -0.22 -7.25
CA ILE A 28 -27.31 -0.66 -5.86
C ILE A 28 -28.32 0.06 -4.94
N ILE A 29 -28.44 1.38 -5.08
CA ILE A 29 -29.35 2.20 -4.25
C ILE A 29 -30.80 1.82 -4.52
N ARG A 30 -31.21 1.70 -5.78
CA ARG A 30 -32.59 1.36 -6.18
C ARG A 30 -33.01 -0.03 -5.73
N ASN A 31 -32.06 -0.96 -5.66
CA ASN A 31 -32.31 -2.32 -5.20
C ASN A 31 -32.13 -2.50 -3.67
N HIS A 32 -31.89 -1.39 -2.93
CA HIS A 32 -31.67 -1.40 -1.47
C HIS A 32 -30.51 -2.33 -1.01
N LYS A 33 -29.48 -2.53 -1.87
CA LYS A 33 -28.32 -3.40 -1.62
C LYS A 33 -27.11 -2.61 -1.10
N THR A 34 -27.31 -1.73 -0.12
CA THR A 34 -26.31 -0.78 0.37
C THR A 34 -25.39 -1.32 1.46
N ILE A 35 -25.48 -2.61 1.77
CA ILE A 35 -24.56 -3.29 2.70
C ILE A 35 -23.47 -4.05 1.92
N MET A 36 -22.40 -4.43 2.61
CA MET A 36 -21.38 -5.31 2.02
C MET A 36 -22.02 -6.64 1.61
N GLY A 37 -21.89 -6.99 0.32
CA GLY A 37 -22.57 -8.15 -0.27
C GLY A 37 -21.89 -8.64 -1.55
N GLU A 38 -22.68 -9.11 -2.50
CA GLU A 38 -22.21 -9.73 -3.74
C GLU A 38 -21.17 -8.90 -4.51
N LYS A 39 -21.34 -7.57 -4.61
CA LYS A 39 -20.39 -6.70 -5.32
C LYS A 39 -19.04 -6.61 -4.61
N VAL A 40 -19.04 -6.56 -3.28
CA VAL A 40 -17.81 -6.58 -2.48
C VAL A 40 -17.11 -7.93 -2.66
N GLN A 41 -17.83 -9.03 -2.56
CA GLN A 41 -17.26 -10.36 -2.75
C GLN A 41 -16.70 -10.57 -4.16
N GLN A 42 -17.41 -10.07 -5.18
CA GLN A 42 -16.92 -10.09 -6.56
C GLN A 42 -15.61 -9.31 -6.67
N PHE A 43 -15.56 -8.10 -6.14
CA PHE A 43 -14.37 -7.25 -6.14
C PHE A 43 -13.18 -7.93 -5.42
N GLU A 44 -13.39 -8.48 -4.23
CA GLU A 44 -12.37 -9.20 -3.47
C GLU A 44 -11.78 -10.36 -4.27
N ASN A 45 -12.63 -11.15 -4.93
CA ASN A 45 -12.20 -12.28 -5.74
C ASN A 45 -11.42 -11.83 -6.99
N GLU A 46 -11.91 -10.83 -7.71
CA GLU A 46 -11.27 -10.33 -8.94
C GLU A 46 -9.91 -9.68 -8.64
N ILE A 47 -9.81 -8.90 -7.57
CA ILE A 47 -8.55 -8.29 -7.11
C ILE A 47 -7.57 -9.38 -6.66
N ALA A 48 -8.02 -10.38 -5.92
CA ALA A 48 -7.15 -11.49 -5.55
C ALA A 48 -6.57 -12.21 -6.77
N VAL A 49 -7.39 -12.47 -7.78
CA VAL A 49 -6.94 -13.08 -9.05
C VAL A 49 -5.97 -12.16 -9.79
N LEU A 50 -6.30 -10.87 -9.91
CA LEU A 50 -5.45 -9.88 -10.60
C LEU A 50 -4.04 -9.84 -10.02
N PHE A 51 -3.90 -9.87 -8.71
CA PHE A 51 -2.62 -9.83 -8.00
C PHE A 51 -2.02 -11.21 -7.70
N GLY A 52 -2.62 -12.29 -8.20
CA GLY A 52 -2.14 -13.66 -7.95
C GLY A 52 -2.18 -14.05 -6.47
N LYS A 53 -3.09 -13.45 -5.68
CA LYS A 53 -3.26 -13.73 -4.25
C LYS A 53 -4.36 -14.76 -4.02
N LYS A 54 -4.30 -15.44 -2.89
CA LYS A 54 -5.30 -16.44 -2.52
C LYS A 54 -6.61 -15.80 -2.05
N PHE A 55 -6.53 -14.64 -1.43
CA PHE A 55 -7.67 -13.94 -0.86
C PHE A 55 -7.52 -12.43 -1.08
N GLY A 56 -8.65 -11.76 -1.27
CA GLY A 56 -8.80 -10.31 -1.19
C GLY A 56 -9.73 -9.97 -0.02
N VAL A 57 -9.49 -8.84 0.62
CA VAL A 57 -10.36 -8.31 1.67
C VAL A 57 -10.55 -6.83 1.42
N MET A 58 -11.79 -6.44 1.14
CA MET A 58 -12.12 -5.03 0.93
C MET A 58 -12.25 -4.29 2.26
N VAL A 59 -11.65 -3.12 2.30
CA VAL A 59 -11.77 -2.17 3.40
C VAL A 59 -12.09 -0.77 2.84
N ASN A 60 -12.43 0.17 3.71
CA ASN A 60 -12.86 1.50 3.30
C ASN A 60 -11.70 2.44 2.85
N SER A 61 -10.45 2.05 3.08
CA SER A 61 -9.27 2.84 2.68
C SER A 61 -7.98 2.00 2.78
N GLY A 62 -6.93 2.44 2.07
CA GLY A 62 -5.57 1.89 2.23
C GLY A 62 -5.06 2.01 3.67
N SER A 63 -5.41 3.09 4.37
CA SER A 63 -5.07 3.26 5.78
C SER A 63 -5.66 2.16 6.66
N SER A 64 -6.90 1.75 6.39
CA SER A 64 -7.54 0.62 7.08
C SER A 64 -6.92 -0.71 6.67
N ALA A 65 -6.49 -0.86 5.42
CA ALA A 65 -5.77 -2.05 4.96
C ALA A 65 -4.45 -2.21 5.72
N ASN A 66 -3.66 -1.14 5.83
CA ASN A 66 -2.42 -1.15 6.60
C ASN A 66 -2.66 -1.50 8.07
N LEU A 67 -3.66 -0.89 8.69
CA LEU A 67 -4.02 -1.19 10.09
C LEU A 67 -4.40 -2.66 10.27
N LEU A 68 -5.29 -3.18 9.42
CA LEU A 68 -5.76 -4.56 9.50
C LEU A 68 -4.62 -5.57 9.29
N THR A 69 -3.69 -5.27 8.40
CA THR A 69 -2.49 -6.10 8.17
C THR A 69 -1.72 -6.33 9.47
N TYR A 70 -1.43 -5.29 10.23
CA TYR A 70 -0.70 -5.43 11.51
C TYR A 70 -1.53 -6.14 12.58
N GLU A 71 -2.83 -5.86 12.66
CA GLU A 71 -3.74 -6.54 13.61
C GLU A 71 -3.80 -8.06 13.36
N ILE A 72 -3.76 -8.48 12.08
CA ILE A 72 -3.77 -9.91 11.70
C ILE A 72 -2.44 -10.59 12.01
N LEU A 73 -1.33 -9.92 11.75
CA LEU A 73 0.02 -10.47 11.91
C LEU A 73 0.40 -10.74 13.35
N LYS A 74 -0.20 -10.02 14.31
CA LYS A 74 0.00 -10.22 15.76
C LYS A 74 1.47 -10.37 16.16
N MET A 75 2.32 -9.52 15.59
CA MET A 75 3.75 -9.53 15.93
C MET A 75 3.97 -9.21 17.41
N PRO A 76 4.98 -9.81 18.07
CA PRO A 76 5.30 -9.50 19.47
C PRO A 76 5.58 -8.01 19.67
N GLU A 77 5.13 -7.44 20.80
CA GLU A 77 5.44 -6.05 21.18
C GLU A 77 6.96 -5.81 21.14
N ASN A 78 7.35 -4.60 20.76
CA ASN A 78 8.73 -4.16 20.57
C ASN A 78 9.49 -4.90 19.44
N SER A 79 8.78 -5.66 18.58
CA SER A 79 9.37 -6.12 17.31
C SER A 79 9.65 -4.93 16.42
N GLU A 80 10.74 -4.99 15.69
CA GLU A 80 11.14 -3.95 14.75
C GLU A 80 10.51 -4.19 13.38
N VAL A 81 10.04 -3.11 12.76
CA VAL A 81 9.53 -3.07 11.39
C VAL A 81 10.33 -2.03 10.62
N ILE A 82 11.03 -2.46 9.59
CA ILE A 82 11.82 -1.55 8.73
C ILE A 82 10.88 -0.95 7.68
N THR A 83 10.95 0.37 7.54
CA THR A 83 10.15 1.13 6.56
C THR A 83 10.90 2.41 6.16
N PRO A 84 10.73 2.93 4.93
CA PRO A 84 11.34 4.21 4.59
C PRO A 84 10.73 5.35 5.42
N ILE A 85 11.57 6.35 5.77
CA ILE A 85 11.11 7.54 6.49
C ILE A 85 10.22 8.43 5.60
N LEU A 86 10.46 8.43 4.29
CA LEU A 86 9.63 9.11 3.31
C LEU A 86 8.47 8.18 2.93
N THR A 87 7.34 8.37 3.58
CA THR A 87 6.14 7.56 3.36
C THR A 87 4.88 8.29 3.82
N PHE A 88 3.72 7.73 3.49
CA PHE A 88 2.45 8.25 4.00
C PHE A 88 2.28 7.92 5.49
N SER A 89 1.68 8.81 6.25
CA SER A 89 1.56 8.66 7.72
C SER A 89 0.88 7.36 8.17
N THR A 90 -0.02 6.81 7.37
CA THR A 90 -0.74 5.57 7.70
C THR A 90 0.02 4.30 7.34
N THR A 91 1.19 4.40 6.71
CA THR A 91 2.18 3.32 6.66
C THR A 91 2.85 3.14 8.03
N LEU A 92 3.10 4.25 8.74
CA LEU A 92 3.77 4.28 10.04
C LEU A 92 2.83 4.05 11.23
N SER A 93 1.65 4.69 11.22
CA SER A 93 0.78 4.73 12.40
C SER A 93 0.34 3.34 12.93
N PRO A 94 0.09 2.31 12.09
CA PRO A 94 -0.21 0.98 12.57
C PRO A 94 0.94 0.29 13.30
N ILE A 95 2.19 0.58 12.93
CA ILE A 95 3.40 0.07 13.61
C ILE A 95 3.36 0.53 15.07
N ILE A 96 3.18 1.84 15.27
CA ILE A 96 3.14 2.45 16.62
C ILE A 96 1.92 1.97 17.40
N LYS A 97 0.75 1.90 16.76
CA LYS A 97 -0.49 1.45 17.40
C LYS A 97 -0.38 0.02 17.92
N ASN A 98 0.31 -0.85 17.21
CA ASN A 98 0.55 -2.23 17.61
C ASN A 98 1.77 -2.40 18.53
N ARG A 99 2.29 -1.30 19.11
CA ARG A 99 3.44 -1.28 20.02
C ARG A 99 4.70 -1.90 19.43
N LEU A 100 4.84 -1.81 18.10
CA LEU A 100 6.03 -2.18 17.36
C LEU A 100 6.96 -0.98 17.23
N LEU A 101 8.21 -1.24 16.89
CA LEU A 101 9.25 -0.21 16.76
C LEU A 101 9.53 0.04 15.27
N PRO A 102 9.24 1.23 14.73
CA PRO A 102 9.66 1.56 13.39
C PRO A 102 11.18 1.75 13.34
N VAL A 103 11.82 1.10 12.39
CA VAL A 103 13.22 1.31 12.04
C VAL A 103 13.25 1.99 10.68
N PHE A 104 13.72 3.24 10.66
CA PHE A 104 13.70 4.04 9.46
C PHE A 104 14.95 3.86 8.63
N VAL A 105 14.75 3.77 7.33
CA VAL A 105 15.79 3.84 6.30
C VAL A 105 15.45 4.98 5.35
N ASP A 106 16.41 5.46 4.59
CA ASP A 106 16.20 6.53 3.63
C ASP A 106 15.76 5.97 2.26
N VAL A 107 15.47 6.88 1.35
CA VAL A 107 15.13 6.61 -0.05
C VAL A 107 16.23 7.14 -0.96
N GLU A 108 16.29 6.65 -2.18
CA GLU A 108 17.15 7.19 -3.22
C GLU A 108 16.65 8.58 -3.64
N PRO A 109 17.48 9.63 -3.61
CA PRO A 109 17.03 11.02 -3.77
C PRO A 109 16.32 11.31 -5.10
N GLU A 110 16.67 10.61 -6.17
CA GLU A 110 16.12 10.88 -7.50
C GLU A 110 14.87 10.09 -7.82
N THR A 111 14.67 8.95 -7.16
CA THR A 111 13.59 8.01 -7.46
C THR A 111 12.58 7.87 -6.34
N TYR A 112 12.92 8.29 -5.12
CA TYR A 112 12.16 8.07 -3.89
C TYR A 112 11.91 6.58 -3.57
N ILE A 113 12.62 5.68 -4.25
CA ILE A 113 12.61 4.24 -3.96
C ILE A 113 13.42 4.00 -2.69
N VAL A 114 12.93 3.10 -1.84
CA VAL A 114 13.64 2.73 -0.60
C VAL A 114 15.06 2.24 -0.89
N ASN A 115 16.04 2.71 -0.10
CA ASN A 115 17.41 2.24 -0.18
C ASN A 115 17.54 0.85 0.45
N ILE A 116 17.69 -0.17 -0.40
CA ILE A 116 17.71 -1.58 0.05
C ILE A 116 18.98 -1.93 0.80
N ASP A 117 20.11 -1.28 0.51
CA ASP A 117 21.36 -1.51 1.24
C ASP A 117 21.21 -1.09 2.70
N GLN A 118 20.55 0.04 2.96
CA GLN A 118 20.23 0.47 4.32
C GLN A 118 19.25 -0.48 5.02
N ILE A 119 18.30 -1.10 4.30
CA ILE A 119 17.45 -2.14 4.90
C ILE A 119 18.30 -3.30 5.39
N GLU A 120 19.24 -3.79 4.57
CA GLU A 120 20.11 -4.91 4.90
C GLU A 120 20.96 -4.62 6.14
N GLU A 121 21.52 -3.42 6.23
CA GLU A 121 22.29 -2.96 7.39
C GLU A 121 21.43 -2.77 8.67
N ALA A 122 20.15 -2.43 8.52
CA ALA A 122 19.25 -2.16 9.63
C ALA A 122 18.62 -3.43 10.25
N ILE A 123 18.77 -4.61 9.61
CA ILE A 123 18.21 -5.85 10.13
C ILE A 123 18.88 -6.26 11.43
N THR A 124 18.07 -6.52 12.45
CA THR A 124 18.50 -7.05 13.75
C THR A 124 17.73 -8.33 14.10
N LYS A 125 18.08 -8.95 15.23
CA LYS A 125 17.33 -10.11 15.78
C LYS A 125 15.88 -9.76 16.16
N LYS A 126 15.57 -8.47 16.37
CA LYS A 126 14.24 -7.98 16.70
C LYS A 126 13.40 -7.66 15.46
N THR A 127 14.01 -7.53 14.30
CA THR A 127 13.30 -7.26 13.04
C THR A 127 12.37 -8.42 12.72
N LYS A 128 11.11 -8.12 12.41
CA LYS A 128 10.07 -9.08 12.09
C LYS A 128 9.40 -8.82 10.74
N ALA A 129 9.43 -7.58 10.28
CA ALA A 129 8.78 -7.24 9.01
C ALA A 129 9.53 -6.12 8.27
N LEU A 130 9.36 -6.15 6.96
CA LEU A 130 9.62 -5.05 6.05
C LEU A 130 8.26 -4.50 5.61
N MET A 131 8.03 -3.19 5.76
CA MET A 131 6.85 -2.49 5.27
C MET A 131 7.28 -1.50 4.20
N ILE A 132 7.08 -1.85 2.94
CA ILE A 132 7.67 -1.13 1.81
C ILE A 132 6.57 -0.58 0.90
N PRO A 133 6.36 0.74 0.90
CA PRO A 133 5.49 1.41 -0.06
C PRO A 133 6.19 1.59 -1.40
N SER A 134 5.46 1.38 -2.48
CA SER A 134 5.85 1.78 -3.83
C SER A 134 5.44 3.23 -4.08
N LEU A 135 6.15 4.15 -3.42
CA LEU A 135 5.79 5.56 -3.30
C LEU A 135 5.74 6.26 -4.66
N LEU A 136 4.68 7.04 -4.91
CA LEU A 136 4.44 7.79 -6.15
C LEU A 136 4.42 6.91 -7.42
N GLY A 137 4.13 5.63 -7.28
CA GLY A 137 4.14 4.70 -8.40
C GLY A 137 5.52 4.12 -8.75
N ASN A 138 6.56 4.46 -8.00
CA ASN A 138 7.92 3.95 -8.21
C ASN A 138 8.08 2.58 -7.53
N VAL A 139 8.15 1.53 -8.33
CA VAL A 139 8.27 0.15 -7.85
C VAL A 139 9.72 -0.15 -7.49
N PRO A 140 10.01 -0.58 -6.24
CA PRO A 140 11.36 -1.00 -5.84
C PRO A 140 11.72 -2.36 -6.46
N ASP A 141 12.97 -2.79 -6.27
CA ASP A 141 13.39 -4.15 -6.62
C ASP A 141 12.73 -5.17 -5.68
N LEU A 142 11.51 -5.59 -6.07
CA LEU A 142 10.70 -6.52 -5.28
C LEU A 142 11.37 -7.89 -5.16
N ALA A 143 12.15 -8.33 -6.17
CA ALA A 143 12.86 -9.60 -6.12
C ALA A 143 13.96 -9.58 -5.05
N ARG A 144 14.74 -8.50 -4.99
CA ARG A 144 15.77 -8.31 -3.95
C ARG A 144 15.15 -8.20 -2.56
N LEU A 145 14.08 -7.42 -2.42
CA LEU A 145 13.36 -7.27 -1.15
C LEU A 145 12.76 -8.59 -0.67
N ARG A 146 12.13 -9.34 -1.57
CA ARG A 146 11.59 -10.66 -1.24
C ARG A 146 12.67 -11.62 -0.78
N LYS A 147 13.78 -11.69 -1.54
CA LYS A 147 14.93 -12.51 -1.17
C LYS A 147 15.48 -12.12 0.19
N LEU A 148 15.68 -10.82 0.44
CA LEU A 148 16.18 -10.32 1.73
C LEU A 148 15.26 -10.71 2.89
N ALA A 149 13.94 -10.60 2.70
CA ALA A 149 12.96 -11.01 3.69
C ALA A 149 13.00 -12.53 3.95
N ASP A 150 13.09 -13.33 2.90
CA ASP A 150 13.17 -14.80 3.03
C ASP A 150 14.45 -15.26 3.73
N ASP A 151 15.61 -14.71 3.34
CA ASP A 151 16.92 -15.05 3.94
C ASP A 151 16.95 -14.73 5.44
N ASN A 152 16.20 -13.74 5.90
CA ASN A 152 16.14 -13.29 7.29
C ASN A 152 14.87 -13.72 8.04
N ASN A 153 14.01 -14.54 7.41
CA ASN A 153 12.72 -14.98 7.96
C ASN A 153 11.83 -13.81 8.42
N LEU A 154 11.75 -12.77 7.59
CA LEU A 154 10.93 -11.58 7.81
C LEU A 154 9.63 -11.63 7.03
N ILE A 155 8.59 -11.00 7.57
CA ILE A 155 7.35 -10.76 6.86
C ILE A 155 7.60 -9.60 5.87
N PHE A 156 7.22 -9.79 4.60
CA PHE A 156 7.27 -8.73 3.60
C PHE A 156 5.86 -8.20 3.35
N ILE A 157 5.65 -6.92 3.63
CA ILE A 157 4.41 -6.20 3.41
C ILE A 157 4.67 -5.18 2.31
N GLU A 158 3.93 -5.31 1.21
CA GLU A 158 3.98 -4.35 0.09
C GLU A 158 2.76 -3.43 0.19
N ASP A 159 3.00 -2.11 0.25
CA ASP A 159 1.96 -1.09 0.14
C ASP A 159 1.94 -0.56 -1.30
N SER A 160 0.99 -1.04 -2.08
CA SER A 160 0.83 -0.76 -3.50
C SER A 160 -0.28 0.26 -3.78
N ALA A 161 -0.58 1.14 -2.82
CA ALA A 161 -1.64 2.14 -2.96
C ALA A 161 -1.47 3.03 -4.20
N ASP A 162 -0.23 3.34 -4.57
CA ASP A 162 0.11 4.22 -5.71
C ASP A 162 0.43 3.45 -7.00
N THR A 163 0.34 2.11 -7.02
CA THR A 163 0.88 1.27 -8.11
C THR A 163 -0.15 0.35 -8.77
N LEU A 164 -1.43 0.65 -8.66
CA LEU A 164 -2.45 -0.14 -9.37
C LEU A 164 -2.18 -0.15 -10.89
N GLY A 165 -2.00 -1.36 -11.44
CA GLY A 165 -1.66 -1.57 -12.85
C GLY A 165 -0.16 -1.58 -13.16
N ALA A 166 0.71 -1.30 -12.21
CA ALA A 166 2.14 -1.48 -12.38
C ALA A 166 2.51 -2.97 -12.39
N THR A 167 3.64 -3.28 -13.01
CA THR A 167 4.16 -4.66 -13.07
C THR A 167 5.64 -4.68 -12.71
N PHE A 168 6.06 -5.77 -12.07
CA PHE A 168 7.45 -6.12 -11.82
C PHE A 168 7.69 -7.52 -12.42
N ASP A 169 8.69 -7.66 -13.30
CA ASP A 169 8.97 -8.89 -14.05
C ASP A 169 7.72 -9.50 -14.74
N GLY A 170 6.86 -8.63 -15.29
CA GLY A 170 5.65 -9.02 -16.01
C GLY A 170 4.50 -9.50 -15.11
N LYS A 171 4.61 -9.36 -13.79
CA LYS A 171 3.55 -9.67 -12.82
C LYS A 171 3.03 -8.39 -12.18
N PRO A 172 1.73 -8.28 -11.89
CA PRO A 172 1.18 -7.15 -11.13
C PRO A 172 1.88 -6.99 -9.78
N THR A 173 2.12 -5.74 -9.39
CA THR A 173 2.65 -5.40 -8.05
C THR A 173 1.51 -5.35 -7.05
N GLY A 174 1.72 -5.84 -5.83
CA GLY A 174 0.73 -5.85 -4.76
C GLY A 174 0.59 -7.17 -4.02
#